data_0f815fbfe15286b7c20a7b720b7496e7
#
_entry.id   0f815fbfe15286b7c20a7b720b7496e7
#
_cell.length_a   1.000
_cell.length_b   1.000
_cell.length_c   1.000
_cell.angle_alpha   90.00
_cell.angle_beta   90.00
_cell.angle_gamma   90.00
#
_symmetry.space_group_name_H-M   'P 1'
#
loop_
_entity.id
_entity.type
_entity.pdbx_description
1 polymer ?
#
loop_
_entity_poly.entity_id
_entity_poly.type
_entity_poly.pdbx_seq_one_letter_code
_entity_poly.pdbx_strand_id
1 'polypeptide(L)'
;IADEIDARTDEIIAANSQDIERAKAESMHPQMQDRLLLTRERIAGIAAGARQVAALEDPLGRILKKSTLANGLELEQMSVPFGVIGMVYEARPNVTVDAAVILLMSGNAALLRGSSTAEASNKVLIDVMRSALAKTTISPDVIQLVPSDDRATVQALLTARGKVDLVIPRGSAALIRMVVDEATVPTIETGAGVCHVYVDASADLAKALPIVMNSKTHRPSVCNAAETVLVHKSVAEKFLPTLLTSLHGAGVLLHCDESAELIAKLLSIDVTRATAQNWGTEYGVLEMNVGVVDSLESAIDHIATFGTQHTEAIVTEDKESARRF
;
A
#
# COMPACT_ATOMS: atom_id res chain seq x y z
N ILE A 1 -9.97 -2.03 22.19
CA ILE A 1 -9.13 -2.88 21.31
C ILE A 1 -7.65 -2.58 21.57
N ALA A 2 -7.19 -1.33 21.41
CA ALA A 2 -5.77 -0.98 21.57
C ALA A 2 -5.21 -1.39 22.94
N ASP A 3 -5.93 -1.13 24.01
CA ASP A 3 -5.50 -1.49 25.38
C ASP A 3 -5.40 -3.00 25.58
N GLU A 4 -6.27 -3.78 24.93
CA GLU A 4 -6.21 -5.25 24.98
C GLU A 4 -5.04 -5.80 24.18
N ILE A 5 -4.69 -5.15 23.05
CA ILE A 5 -3.48 -5.48 22.27
C ILE A 5 -2.22 -5.24 23.11
N ASP A 6 -2.12 -4.11 23.80
CA ASP A 6 -0.99 -3.82 24.68
C ASP A 6 -0.91 -4.83 25.85
N ALA A 7 -2.05 -5.16 26.47
CA ALA A 7 -2.11 -6.08 27.60
C ALA A 7 -1.73 -7.52 27.22
N ARG A 8 -2.01 -7.96 26.00
CA ARG A 8 -1.76 -9.33 25.51
C ARG A 8 -0.59 -9.40 24.52
N THR A 9 0.34 -8.44 24.54
CA THR A 9 1.50 -8.38 23.66
C THR A 9 2.32 -9.67 23.64
N ASP A 10 2.58 -10.27 24.81
CA ASP A 10 3.41 -11.50 24.90
C ASP A 10 2.73 -12.70 24.24
N GLU A 11 1.42 -12.80 24.34
CA GLU A 11 0.63 -13.84 23.68
C GLU A 11 0.65 -13.68 22.14
N ILE A 12 0.55 -12.44 21.65
CA ILE A 12 0.65 -12.13 20.22
C ILE A 12 2.05 -12.51 19.70
N ILE A 13 3.12 -12.18 20.44
CA ILE A 13 4.50 -12.54 20.07
C ILE A 13 4.68 -14.05 20.03
N ALA A 14 4.14 -14.78 21.00
CA ALA A 14 4.24 -16.24 21.04
C ALA A 14 3.56 -16.90 19.84
N ALA A 15 2.39 -16.42 19.44
CA ALA A 15 1.69 -16.89 18.24
C ALA A 15 2.44 -16.51 16.95
N ASN A 16 2.97 -15.30 16.88
CA ASN A 16 3.75 -14.86 15.72
C ASN A 16 5.05 -15.67 15.55
N SER A 17 5.69 -16.06 16.64
CA SER A 17 6.88 -16.90 16.59
C SER A 17 6.61 -18.24 15.90
N GLN A 18 5.44 -18.85 16.09
CA GLN A 18 5.04 -20.08 15.38
C GLN A 18 4.94 -19.87 13.88
N ASP A 19 4.37 -18.75 13.45
CA ASP A 19 4.27 -18.40 12.03
C ASP A 19 5.66 -18.14 11.42
N ILE A 20 6.55 -17.47 12.14
CA ILE A 20 7.93 -17.21 11.70
C ILE A 20 8.75 -18.51 11.62
N GLU A 21 8.62 -19.42 12.56
CA GLU A 21 9.30 -20.73 12.53
C GLU A 21 8.85 -21.54 11.30
N ARG A 22 7.54 -21.59 11.05
CA ARG A 22 6.99 -22.23 9.86
C ARG A 22 7.50 -21.58 8.57
N ALA A 23 7.48 -20.25 8.49
CA ALA A 23 7.98 -19.52 7.33
C ALA A 23 9.46 -19.79 7.04
N LYS A 24 10.30 -19.93 8.09
CA LYS A 24 11.72 -20.32 7.96
C LYS A 24 11.87 -21.76 7.48
N ALA A 25 11.08 -22.69 8.02
CA ALA A 25 11.10 -24.10 7.62
C ALA A 25 10.70 -24.27 6.14
N GLU A 26 9.78 -23.45 5.64
CA GLU A 26 9.33 -23.41 4.25
C GLU A 26 10.25 -22.60 3.34
N SER A 27 11.40 -22.12 3.82
CA SER A 27 12.36 -21.29 3.05
C SER A 27 11.74 -20.02 2.45
N MET A 28 10.79 -19.41 3.16
CA MET A 28 10.17 -18.15 2.74
C MET A 28 11.24 -17.06 2.57
N HIS A 29 11.09 -16.23 1.53
CA HIS A 29 12.01 -15.15 1.24
C HIS A 29 12.14 -14.17 2.44
N PRO A 30 13.35 -13.71 2.82
CA PRO A 30 13.58 -12.87 4.01
C PRO A 30 12.69 -11.63 4.10
N GLN A 31 12.42 -10.95 2.97
CA GLN A 31 11.52 -9.79 2.94
C GLN A 31 10.07 -10.15 3.31
N MET A 32 9.61 -11.34 2.95
CA MET A 32 8.29 -11.82 3.33
C MET A 32 8.25 -12.20 4.80
N GLN A 33 9.34 -12.77 5.36
CA GLN A 33 9.48 -13.02 6.79
C GLN A 33 9.47 -11.71 7.59
N ASP A 34 10.13 -10.64 7.10
CA ASP A 34 10.07 -9.32 7.75
C ASP A 34 8.65 -8.73 7.78
N ARG A 35 7.87 -8.91 6.70
CA ARG A 35 6.46 -8.48 6.65
C ARG A 35 5.58 -9.24 7.65
N LEU A 36 5.91 -10.50 7.91
CA LEU A 36 5.19 -11.37 8.82
C LEU A 36 5.53 -11.09 10.29
N LEU A 37 6.74 -10.63 10.57
CA LEU A 37 7.28 -10.47 11.92
C LEU A 37 6.54 -9.41 12.73
N LEU A 38 6.09 -9.76 13.93
CA LEU A 38 5.56 -8.86 14.96
C LEU A 38 6.55 -8.79 16.14
N THR A 39 7.26 -7.67 16.22
CA THR A 39 8.05 -7.32 17.43
C THR A 39 7.18 -6.58 18.43
N ARG A 40 7.62 -6.47 19.68
CA ARG A 40 6.95 -5.66 20.70
C ARG A 40 6.71 -4.22 20.24
N GLU A 41 7.69 -3.63 19.56
CA GLU A 41 7.60 -2.28 19.00
C GLU A 41 6.54 -2.20 17.87
N ARG A 42 6.50 -3.19 16.98
CA ARG A 42 5.47 -3.25 15.91
C ARG A 42 4.07 -3.42 16.48
N ILE A 43 3.90 -4.22 17.53
CA ILE A 43 2.61 -4.40 18.22
C ILE A 43 2.18 -3.09 18.90
N ALA A 44 3.09 -2.41 19.59
CA ALA A 44 2.81 -1.09 20.15
C ALA A 44 2.41 -0.07 19.06
N GLY A 45 3.05 -0.15 17.88
CA GLY A 45 2.67 0.65 16.70
C GLY A 45 1.25 0.34 16.21
N ILE A 46 0.85 -0.94 16.19
CA ILE A 46 -0.52 -1.37 15.84
C ILE A 46 -1.54 -0.80 16.85
N ALA A 47 -1.26 -0.91 18.14
CA ALA A 47 -2.12 -0.34 19.19
C ALA A 47 -2.22 1.20 19.08
N ALA A 48 -1.11 1.88 18.78
CA ALA A 48 -1.10 3.31 18.53
C ALA A 48 -1.94 3.69 17.31
N GLY A 49 -1.84 2.92 16.21
CA GLY A 49 -2.68 3.08 15.02
C GLY A 49 -4.17 2.93 15.32
N ALA A 50 -4.55 1.92 16.11
CA ALA A 50 -5.94 1.75 16.55
C ALA A 50 -6.45 2.96 17.37
N ARG A 51 -5.61 3.55 18.23
CA ARG A 51 -5.96 4.79 18.96
C ARG A 51 -6.08 6.00 18.03
N GLN A 52 -5.23 6.10 17.01
CA GLN A 52 -5.36 7.15 16.00
C GLN A 52 -6.69 7.04 15.25
N VAL A 53 -7.10 5.84 14.83
CA VAL A 53 -8.41 5.62 14.20
C VAL A 53 -9.54 6.02 15.15
N ALA A 54 -9.46 5.64 16.43
CA ALA A 54 -10.48 6.00 17.43
C ALA A 54 -10.58 7.51 17.68
N ALA A 55 -9.51 8.27 17.41
CA ALA A 55 -9.49 9.74 17.55
C ALA A 55 -9.99 10.48 16.29
N LEU A 56 -10.25 9.78 15.19
CA LEU A 56 -10.84 10.37 13.98
C LEU A 56 -12.28 10.82 14.25
N GLU A 57 -12.69 11.81 13.49
CA GLU A 57 -14.09 12.23 13.47
C GLU A 57 -14.99 11.09 12.96
N ASP A 58 -16.13 10.86 13.64
CA ASP A 58 -17.09 9.84 13.25
C ASP A 58 -17.56 10.07 11.79
N PRO A 59 -17.33 9.10 10.87
CA PRO A 59 -17.74 9.25 9.49
C PRO A 59 -19.24 9.02 9.27
N LEU A 60 -19.97 8.50 10.26
CA LEU A 60 -21.37 8.11 10.11
C LEU A 60 -22.31 9.30 10.30
N GLY A 61 -23.39 9.31 9.55
CA GLY A 61 -24.44 10.32 9.66
C GLY A 61 -24.04 11.72 9.18
N ARG A 62 -22.90 11.87 8.51
CA ARG A 62 -22.49 13.16 7.94
C ARG A 62 -23.35 13.52 6.75
N ILE A 63 -23.86 14.74 6.73
CA ILE A 63 -24.54 15.29 5.54
C ILE A 63 -23.47 15.77 4.57
N LEU A 64 -23.29 14.99 3.48
CA LEU A 64 -22.29 15.25 2.45
C LEU A 64 -22.77 16.30 1.44
N LYS A 65 -24.09 16.35 1.21
CA LYS A 65 -24.72 17.30 0.29
C LYS A 65 -26.15 17.57 0.73
N LYS A 66 -26.54 18.83 0.65
CA LYS A 66 -27.93 19.27 0.83
C LYS A 66 -28.36 20.11 -0.37
N SER A 67 -29.55 19.88 -0.91
CA SER A 67 -30.09 20.66 -2.02
C SER A 67 -31.61 20.69 -1.96
N THR A 68 -32.21 21.82 -2.40
CA THR A 68 -33.66 21.95 -2.57
C THR A 68 -33.97 21.85 -4.06
N LEU A 69 -34.83 20.92 -4.44
CA LEU A 69 -35.26 20.71 -5.80
C LEU A 69 -36.28 21.79 -6.24
N ALA A 70 -36.48 21.96 -7.54
CA ALA A 70 -37.39 22.96 -8.07
C ALA A 70 -38.86 22.84 -7.63
N ASN A 71 -39.25 21.63 -7.15
CA ASN A 71 -40.58 21.36 -6.58
C ASN A 71 -40.64 21.59 -5.04
N GLY A 72 -39.57 22.13 -4.45
CA GLY A 72 -39.46 22.37 -3.01
C GLY A 72 -39.05 21.19 -2.14
N LEU A 73 -38.73 20.02 -2.72
CA LEU A 73 -38.23 18.86 -2.01
C LEU A 73 -36.81 19.12 -1.50
N GLU A 74 -36.58 18.93 -0.21
CA GLU A 74 -35.24 18.94 0.40
C GLU A 74 -34.60 17.57 0.26
N LEU A 75 -33.39 17.54 -0.31
CA LEU A 75 -32.61 16.33 -0.52
C LEU A 75 -31.33 16.41 0.33
N GLU A 76 -31.09 15.38 1.14
CA GLU A 76 -29.87 15.22 1.91
C GLU A 76 -29.17 13.93 1.52
N GLN A 77 -27.88 14.01 1.22
CA GLN A 77 -27.01 12.85 1.05
C GLN A 77 -26.23 12.64 2.33
N MET A 78 -26.45 11.51 2.98
CA MET A 78 -25.85 11.16 4.27
C MET A 78 -24.92 9.95 4.11
N SER A 79 -23.79 9.94 4.84
CA SER A 79 -22.90 8.80 4.92
C SER A 79 -23.50 7.69 5.80
N VAL A 80 -23.45 6.45 5.31
CA VAL A 80 -23.96 5.24 5.99
C VAL A 80 -22.95 4.11 5.85
N PRO A 81 -22.97 3.09 6.75
CA PRO A 81 -22.13 1.90 6.56
C PRO A 81 -22.48 1.15 5.28
N PHE A 82 -21.53 0.42 4.72
CA PHE A 82 -21.80 -0.55 3.65
C PHE A 82 -22.54 -1.77 4.17
N GLY A 83 -22.18 -2.23 5.39
CA GLY A 83 -22.73 -3.45 6.02
C GLY A 83 -21.64 -4.42 6.40
N VAL A 84 -21.58 -5.59 5.74
CA VAL A 84 -20.57 -6.62 5.95
C VAL A 84 -19.49 -6.52 4.89
N ILE A 85 -18.25 -6.28 5.32
CA ILE A 85 -17.11 -6.15 4.41
C ILE A 85 -16.18 -7.35 4.56
N GLY A 86 -15.94 -8.05 3.45
CA GLY A 86 -14.91 -9.06 3.32
C GLY A 86 -13.57 -8.45 2.98
N MET A 87 -12.51 -8.84 3.67
CA MET A 87 -11.16 -8.43 3.32
C MET A 87 -10.27 -9.64 3.09
N VAL A 88 -9.67 -9.75 1.89
CA VAL A 88 -8.74 -10.82 1.52
C VAL A 88 -7.34 -10.23 1.45
N TYR A 89 -6.40 -10.73 2.28
CA TYR A 89 -5.07 -10.14 2.38
C TYR A 89 -3.95 -11.17 2.56
N GLU A 90 -2.76 -10.82 2.10
CA GLU A 90 -1.55 -11.62 2.21
C GLU A 90 -0.88 -11.51 3.59
N ALA A 91 0.29 -12.14 3.75
CA ALA A 91 1.06 -12.29 5.00
C ALA A 91 1.47 -10.95 5.63
N ARG A 92 0.52 -10.27 6.28
CA ARG A 92 0.71 -9.02 7.03
C ARG A 92 -0.22 -9.01 8.24
N PRO A 93 0.18 -9.57 9.40
CA PRO A 93 -0.69 -9.68 10.57
C PRO A 93 -1.23 -8.33 11.07
N ASN A 94 -0.48 -7.23 10.90
CA ASN A 94 -0.95 -5.88 11.24
C ASN A 94 -2.23 -5.50 10.48
N VAL A 95 -2.40 -5.95 9.24
CA VAL A 95 -3.59 -5.64 8.42
C VAL A 95 -4.86 -6.19 9.07
N THR A 96 -4.76 -7.29 9.82
CA THR A 96 -5.90 -7.85 10.59
C THR A 96 -6.49 -6.82 11.55
N VAL A 97 -5.64 -6.10 12.27
CA VAL A 97 -6.10 -5.06 13.21
C VAL A 97 -6.46 -3.78 12.48
N ASP A 98 -5.61 -3.32 11.57
CA ASP A 98 -5.82 -2.07 10.82
C ASP A 98 -7.18 -2.10 10.10
N ALA A 99 -7.47 -3.20 9.39
CA ALA A 99 -8.75 -3.38 8.72
C ALA A 99 -9.93 -3.44 9.70
N ALA A 100 -9.82 -4.24 10.76
CA ALA A 100 -10.90 -4.40 11.73
C ALA A 100 -11.28 -3.06 12.38
N VAL A 101 -10.30 -2.26 12.81
CA VAL A 101 -10.60 -0.99 13.51
C VAL A 101 -11.17 0.08 12.57
N ILE A 102 -10.71 0.13 11.31
CA ILE A 102 -11.26 1.05 10.29
C ILE A 102 -12.69 0.66 9.94
N LEU A 103 -12.95 -0.63 9.70
CA LEU A 103 -14.29 -1.13 9.38
C LEU A 103 -15.25 -0.92 10.55
N LEU A 104 -14.82 -1.19 11.78
CA LEU A 104 -15.61 -0.95 12.97
C LEU A 104 -15.93 0.55 13.15
N MET A 105 -14.93 1.44 12.99
CA MET A 105 -15.12 2.88 13.10
C MET A 105 -16.10 3.43 12.07
N SER A 106 -16.15 2.81 10.88
CA SER A 106 -17.10 3.15 9.82
C SER A 106 -18.43 2.37 9.90
N GLY A 107 -18.70 1.70 11.04
CA GLY A 107 -19.98 1.02 11.32
C GLY A 107 -20.18 -0.30 10.57
N ASN A 108 -19.13 -0.87 10.00
CA ASN A 108 -19.21 -2.12 9.24
C ASN A 108 -18.79 -3.33 10.08
N ALA A 109 -19.32 -4.49 9.74
CA ALA A 109 -18.80 -5.77 10.20
C ALA A 109 -17.63 -6.23 9.29
N ALA A 110 -16.64 -6.89 9.88
CA ALA A 110 -15.41 -7.31 9.22
C ALA A 110 -15.31 -8.84 9.14
N LEU A 111 -15.27 -9.38 7.92
CA LEU A 111 -14.91 -10.76 7.63
C LEU A 111 -13.48 -10.78 7.08
N LEU A 112 -12.51 -11.18 7.90
CA LEU A 112 -11.08 -11.06 7.63
C LEU A 112 -10.51 -12.40 7.19
N ARG A 113 -10.05 -12.50 5.94
CA ARG A 113 -9.41 -13.68 5.38
C ARG A 113 -7.93 -13.38 5.09
N GLY A 114 -7.08 -13.64 6.07
CA GLY A 114 -5.62 -13.53 5.93
C GLY A 114 -4.99 -14.75 5.26
N SER A 115 -3.68 -14.67 4.98
CA SER A 115 -2.90 -15.80 4.50
C SER A 115 -2.73 -16.87 5.57
N SER A 116 -2.68 -18.15 5.17
CA SER A 116 -2.32 -19.27 6.04
C SER A 116 -0.92 -19.14 6.67
N THR A 117 -0.03 -18.40 6.03
CA THR A 117 1.31 -18.12 6.58
C THR A 117 1.29 -17.29 7.87
N ALA A 118 0.22 -16.52 8.13
CA ALA A 118 0.02 -15.70 9.32
C ALA A 118 -1.13 -16.23 10.20
N GLU A 119 -1.44 -17.51 10.12
CA GLU A 119 -2.65 -18.08 10.71
C GLU A 119 -2.68 -17.96 12.24
N ALA A 120 -1.58 -18.32 12.93
CA ALA A 120 -1.50 -18.25 14.38
C ALA A 120 -1.61 -16.80 14.87
N SER A 121 -0.90 -15.88 14.23
CA SER A 121 -0.97 -14.45 14.54
C SER A 121 -2.37 -13.89 14.32
N ASN A 122 -3.01 -14.20 13.18
CA ASN A 122 -4.34 -13.70 12.88
C ASN A 122 -5.38 -14.21 13.88
N LYS A 123 -5.33 -15.49 14.26
CA LYS A 123 -6.25 -16.08 15.26
C LYS A 123 -6.16 -15.36 16.60
N VAL A 124 -4.96 -15.13 17.12
CA VAL A 124 -4.77 -14.44 18.39
C VAL A 124 -5.18 -12.96 18.30
N LEU A 125 -4.85 -12.27 17.23
CA LEU A 125 -5.26 -10.87 17.05
C LEU A 125 -6.78 -10.72 17.01
N ILE A 126 -7.48 -11.62 16.33
CA ILE A 126 -8.94 -11.64 16.30
C ILE A 126 -9.51 -11.92 17.70
N ASP A 127 -8.95 -12.88 18.43
CA ASP A 127 -9.38 -13.21 19.80
C ASP A 127 -9.19 -12.02 20.73
N VAL A 128 -8.05 -11.34 20.67
CA VAL A 128 -7.78 -10.10 21.42
C VAL A 128 -8.82 -9.04 21.14
N MET A 129 -9.14 -8.77 19.86
CA MET A 129 -10.12 -7.76 19.49
C MET A 129 -11.53 -8.15 19.93
N ARG A 130 -11.93 -9.41 19.74
CA ARG A 130 -13.24 -9.92 20.20
C ARG A 130 -13.38 -9.86 21.72
N SER A 131 -12.30 -10.18 22.46
CA SER A 131 -12.26 -10.05 23.93
C SER A 131 -12.42 -8.60 24.39
N ALA A 132 -11.84 -7.65 23.66
CA ALA A 132 -12.06 -6.21 23.92
C ALA A 132 -13.53 -5.81 23.70
N LEU A 133 -14.13 -6.25 22.58
CA LEU A 133 -15.52 -5.95 22.26
C LEU A 133 -16.51 -6.57 23.25
N ALA A 134 -16.23 -7.76 23.77
CA ALA A 134 -17.06 -8.40 24.79
C ALA A 134 -17.19 -7.57 26.09
N LYS A 135 -16.32 -6.58 26.32
CA LYS A 135 -16.38 -5.63 27.43
C LYS A 135 -17.24 -4.38 27.12
N THR A 136 -17.87 -4.36 25.93
CA THR A 136 -18.67 -3.21 25.42
C THR A 136 -20.09 -3.67 25.04
N THR A 137 -20.89 -2.76 24.51
CA THR A 137 -22.24 -3.07 23.98
C THR A 137 -22.19 -3.59 22.53
N ILE A 138 -21.02 -3.60 21.88
CA ILE A 138 -20.85 -4.07 20.50
C ILE A 138 -20.62 -5.58 20.52
N SER A 139 -21.39 -6.32 19.71
CA SER A 139 -21.20 -7.78 19.60
C SER A 139 -19.79 -8.11 19.12
N PRO A 140 -19.07 -9.05 19.76
CA PRO A 140 -17.81 -9.56 19.23
C PRO A 140 -17.90 -10.15 17.81
N ASP A 141 -19.12 -10.53 17.37
CA ASP A 141 -19.34 -11.14 16.05
C ASP A 141 -19.21 -10.15 14.88
N VAL A 142 -19.07 -8.85 15.16
CA VAL A 142 -18.79 -7.87 14.12
C VAL A 142 -17.37 -8.01 13.54
N ILE A 143 -16.47 -8.76 14.22
CA ILE A 143 -15.14 -9.08 13.71
C ILE A 143 -14.98 -10.61 13.68
N GLN A 144 -14.77 -11.18 12.51
CA GLN A 144 -14.63 -12.61 12.33
C GLN A 144 -13.44 -12.95 11.42
N LEU A 145 -12.74 -14.05 11.76
CA LEU A 145 -11.71 -14.64 10.92
C LEU A 145 -12.33 -15.70 10.02
N VAL A 146 -12.17 -15.54 8.72
CA VAL A 146 -12.49 -16.60 7.76
C VAL A 146 -11.33 -17.61 7.73
N PRO A 147 -11.57 -18.92 7.84
CA PRO A 147 -10.53 -19.93 7.81
C PRO A 147 -9.62 -19.81 6.59
N SER A 148 -8.30 -20.00 6.76
CA SER A 148 -7.30 -19.82 5.72
C SER A 148 -6.68 -21.12 5.21
N ASP A 149 -7.04 -22.25 5.77
CA ASP A 149 -6.60 -23.60 5.44
C ASP A 149 -7.16 -24.12 4.11
N ASP A 150 -8.28 -23.59 3.65
CA ASP A 150 -8.89 -23.94 2.36
C ASP A 150 -9.04 -22.70 1.46
N ARG A 151 -8.63 -22.82 0.20
CA ARG A 151 -8.84 -21.81 -0.83
C ARG A 151 -10.30 -21.62 -1.20
N ALA A 152 -11.13 -22.63 -1.02
CA ALA A 152 -12.58 -22.55 -1.25
C ALA A 152 -13.24 -21.47 -0.38
N THR A 153 -12.67 -21.14 0.79
CA THR A 153 -13.18 -20.07 1.65
C THR A 153 -13.05 -18.68 1.01
N VAL A 154 -12.02 -18.45 0.19
CA VAL A 154 -11.89 -17.22 -0.60
C VAL A 154 -13.01 -17.14 -1.61
N GLN A 155 -13.21 -18.19 -2.40
CA GLN A 155 -14.28 -18.24 -3.41
C GLN A 155 -15.66 -18.07 -2.78
N ALA A 156 -15.91 -18.72 -1.63
CA ALA A 156 -17.15 -18.55 -0.90
C ALA A 156 -17.40 -17.10 -0.46
N LEU A 157 -16.32 -16.40 -0.01
CA LEU A 157 -16.39 -14.98 0.36
C LEU A 157 -16.68 -14.09 -0.86
N LEU A 158 -15.98 -14.32 -1.97
CA LEU A 158 -16.11 -13.54 -3.21
C LEU A 158 -17.49 -13.67 -3.87
N THR A 159 -18.19 -14.78 -3.61
CA THR A 159 -19.49 -15.08 -4.21
C THR A 159 -20.67 -14.96 -3.25
N ALA A 160 -20.45 -14.49 -2.01
CA ALA A 160 -21.45 -14.41 -0.94
C ALA A 160 -22.41 -13.23 -1.09
N ARG A 161 -23.01 -13.04 -2.27
CA ARG A 161 -24.01 -11.98 -2.52
C ARG A 161 -25.17 -12.04 -1.52
N GLY A 162 -25.57 -10.88 -1.02
CA GLY A 162 -26.65 -10.75 -0.02
C GLY A 162 -26.23 -11.13 1.41
N LYS A 163 -24.98 -11.54 1.61
CA LYS A 163 -24.36 -11.76 2.93
C LYS A 163 -23.13 -10.91 3.15
N VAL A 164 -22.42 -10.58 2.07
CA VAL A 164 -21.27 -9.70 2.03
C VAL A 164 -21.61 -8.56 1.06
N ASP A 165 -21.41 -7.33 1.49
CA ASP A 165 -21.80 -6.14 0.75
C ASP A 165 -20.65 -5.60 -0.10
N LEU A 166 -19.40 -5.84 0.34
CA LEU A 166 -18.18 -5.37 -0.33
C LEU A 166 -17.01 -6.30 -0.02
N VAL A 167 -16.12 -6.52 -1.00
CA VAL A 167 -14.83 -7.19 -0.78
C VAL A 167 -13.67 -6.26 -1.13
N ILE A 168 -12.65 -6.24 -0.28
CA ILE A 168 -11.43 -5.43 -0.46
C ILE A 168 -10.23 -6.38 -0.48
N PRO A 169 -9.56 -6.57 -1.63
CA PRO A 169 -8.29 -7.29 -1.70
C PRO A 169 -7.12 -6.40 -1.25
N ARG A 170 -6.15 -7.00 -0.55
CA ARG A 170 -4.91 -6.34 -0.13
C ARG A 170 -3.72 -7.28 -0.27
N GLY A 171 -2.92 -7.13 -1.31
CA GLY A 171 -1.78 -8.02 -1.55
C GLY A 171 -1.12 -7.78 -2.90
N SER A 172 -0.58 -8.84 -3.49
CA SER A 172 0.04 -8.81 -4.81
C SER A 172 -0.96 -8.50 -5.93
N ALA A 173 -0.48 -7.99 -7.05
CA ALA A 173 -1.28 -7.75 -8.23
C ALA A 173 -2.04 -9.02 -8.69
N ALA A 174 -1.43 -10.21 -8.52
CA ALA A 174 -2.07 -11.49 -8.83
C ALA A 174 -3.28 -11.77 -7.93
N LEU A 175 -3.19 -11.51 -6.62
CA LEU A 175 -4.32 -11.65 -5.70
C LEU A 175 -5.43 -10.66 -6.05
N ILE A 176 -5.09 -9.40 -6.30
CA ILE A 176 -6.05 -8.36 -6.63
C ILE A 176 -6.80 -8.73 -7.91
N ARG A 177 -6.09 -9.10 -8.96
CA ARG A 177 -6.68 -9.54 -10.24
C ARG A 177 -7.61 -10.73 -10.05
N MET A 178 -7.17 -11.77 -9.32
CA MET A 178 -8.00 -12.93 -9.03
C MET A 178 -9.30 -12.54 -8.33
N VAL A 179 -9.24 -11.65 -7.34
CA VAL A 179 -10.44 -11.17 -6.64
C VAL A 179 -11.38 -10.41 -7.57
N VAL A 180 -10.84 -9.52 -8.42
CA VAL A 180 -11.63 -8.75 -9.38
C VAL A 180 -12.29 -9.64 -10.43
N ASP A 181 -11.56 -10.61 -10.96
CA ASP A 181 -12.04 -11.52 -12.01
C ASP A 181 -13.11 -12.51 -11.49
N GLU A 182 -13.00 -12.95 -10.23
CA GLU A 182 -13.83 -14.02 -9.66
C GLU A 182 -14.97 -13.52 -8.75
N ALA A 183 -14.91 -12.27 -8.26
CA ALA A 183 -15.91 -11.77 -7.35
C ALA A 183 -17.25 -11.48 -8.05
N THR A 184 -18.32 -11.93 -7.42
CA THR A 184 -19.68 -11.49 -7.76
C THR A 184 -20.23 -10.47 -6.75
N VAL A 185 -19.59 -10.35 -5.59
CA VAL A 185 -19.78 -9.26 -4.63
C VAL A 185 -19.05 -8.01 -5.15
N PRO A 186 -19.57 -6.79 -4.95
CA PRO A 186 -18.83 -5.57 -5.29
C PRO A 186 -17.43 -5.56 -4.69
N THR A 187 -16.45 -5.06 -5.45
CA THR A 187 -15.03 -4.98 -5.00
C THR A 187 -14.52 -3.55 -5.09
N ILE A 188 -13.65 -3.18 -4.13
CA ILE A 188 -12.78 -2.01 -4.24
C ILE A 188 -11.35 -2.53 -4.35
N GLU A 189 -10.77 -2.39 -5.52
CA GLU A 189 -9.41 -2.83 -5.76
C GLU A 189 -8.38 -1.71 -5.49
N THR A 190 -7.18 -2.14 -5.10
CA THR A 190 -6.00 -1.29 -5.08
C THR A 190 -5.08 -1.72 -6.22
N GLY A 191 -4.55 -0.77 -7.00
CA GLY A 191 -3.60 -1.07 -8.07
C GLY A 191 -2.19 -1.41 -7.54
N ALA A 192 -1.31 -1.87 -8.44
CA ALA A 192 0.12 -1.90 -8.22
C ALA A 192 0.66 -0.46 -8.08
N GLY A 193 1.78 -0.28 -7.38
CA GLY A 193 2.40 1.03 -7.16
C GLY A 193 3.56 1.27 -8.14
N VAL A 194 3.29 1.58 -9.40
CA VAL A 194 4.34 2.05 -10.33
C VAL A 194 4.49 3.56 -10.14
N CYS A 195 5.28 3.94 -9.14
CA CYS A 195 5.39 5.31 -8.66
C CYS A 195 6.55 6.07 -9.31
N HIS A 196 6.36 7.37 -9.57
CA HIS A 196 7.35 8.20 -10.25
C HIS A 196 7.80 9.38 -9.39
N VAL A 197 9.05 9.77 -9.57
CA VAL A 197 9.58 11.07 -9.14
C VAL A 197 10.07 11.81 -10.35
N TYR A 198 9.49 12.97 -10.66
CA TYR A 198 9.94 13.84 -11.72
C TYR A 198 10.79 14.99 -11.15
N VAL A 199 12.02 15.14 -11.66
CA VAL A 199 12.93 16.23 -11.35
C VAL A 199 12.86 17.26 -12.48
N ASP A 200 12.16 18.35 -12.21
CA ASP A 200 11.86 19.39 -13.16
C ASP A 200 13.08 20.28 -13.53
N ALA A 201 12.93 21.04 -14.60
CA ALA A 201 13.95 22.00 -15.07
C ALA A 201 14.36 23.02 -14.00
N SER A 202 13.44 23.43 -13.14
CA SER A 202 13.64 24.40 -12.06
C SER A 202 13.95 23.76 -10.70
N ALA A 203 14.19 22.46 -10.65
CA ALA A 203 14.43 21.76 -9.40
C ALA A 203 15.69 22.22 -8.67
N ASP A 204 15.58 22.37 -7.35
CA ASP A 204 16.76 22.42 -6.47
C ASP A 204 17.39 21.02 -6.41
N LEU A 205 18.49 20.81 -7.12
CA LEU A 205 19.14 19.51 -7.24
C LEU A 205 19.73 19.02 -5.91
N ALA A 206 20.04 19.91 -4.97
CA ALA A 206 20.49 19.52 -3.63
C ALA A 206 19.34 18.91 -2.80
N LYS A 207 18.11 19.34 -3.03
CA LYS A 207 16.90 18.72 -2.46
C LYS A 207 16.46 17.48 -3.24
N ALA A 208 16.56 17.49 -4.57
CA ALA A 208 16.13 16.40 -5.43
C ALA A 208 16.86 15.08 -5.11
N LEU A 209 18.17 15.13 -4.91
CA LEU A 209 18.97 13.93 -4.65
C LEU A 209 18.50 13.14 -3.42
N PRO A 210 18.42 13.71 -2.20
CA PRO A 210 17.95 12.98 -1.02
C PRO A 210 16.48 12.55 -1.15
N ILE A 211 15.62 13.29 -1.85
CA ILE A 211 14.23 12.90 -2.11
C ILE A 211 14.19 11.61 -2.95
N VAL A 212 14.88 11.57 -4.09
CA VAL A 212 14.91 10.37 -4.95
C VAL A 212 15.56 9.20 -4.22
N MET A 213 16.69 9.42 -3.54
CA MET A 213 17.36 8.36 -2.76
C MET A 213 16.42 7.78 -1.71
N ASN A 214 15.79 8.61 -0.89
CA ASN A 214 14.89 8.16 0.18
C ASN A 214 13.66 7.44 -0.39
N SER A 215 13.05 7.97 -1.47
CA SER A 215 11.85 7.37 -2.07
C SER A 215 12.07 5.94 -2.57
N LYS A 216 13.32 5.56 -2.91
CA LYS A 216 13.65 4.19 -3.32
C LYS A 216 14.28 3.35 -2.22
N THR A 217 15.21 3.92 -1.43
CA THR A 217 16.09 3.10 -0.58
C THR A 217 15.61 2.96 0.86
N HIS A 218 14.71 3.83 1.34
CA HIS A 218 14.22 3.76 2.71
C HIS A 218 13.47 2.44 3.00
N ARG A 219 12.53 2.07 2.11
CA ARG A 219 11.76 0.83 2.22
C ARG A 219 11.26 0.40 0.85
N PRO A 220 12.08 -0.28 0.03
CA PRO A 220 11.76 -0.54 -1.38
C PRO A 220 10.54 -1.44 -1.59
N SER A 221 10.12 -2.19 -0.57
CA SER A 221 9.00 -3.14 -0.65
C SER A 221 7.63 -2.55 -0.37
N VAL A 222 7.52 -1.23 -0.13
CA VAL A 222 6.21 -0.57 0.04
C VAL A 222 5.69 -0.07 -1.31
N CYS A 223 4.37 -0.06 -1.48
CA CYS A 223 3.72 0.25 -2.74
C CYS A 223 3.91 1.69 -3.24
N ASN A 224 4.33 2.63 -2.37
CA ASN A 224 4.66 4.00 -2.73
C ASN A 224 6.17 4.27 -2.84
N ALA A 225 7.01 3.23 -2.85
CA ALA A 225 8.42 3.38 -3.20
C ALA A 225 8.53 3.78 -4.69
N ALA A 226 9.43 4.70 -5.03
CA ALA A 226 9.61 5.10 -6.41
C ALA A 226 10.16 3.93 -7.25
N GLU A 227 9.54 3.70 -8.40
CA GLU A 227 9.98 2.71 -9.38
C GLU A 227 10.64 3.37 -10.59
N THR A 228 10.34 4.64 -10.83
CA THR A 228 10.91 5.43 -11.91
C THR A 228 11.28 6.83 -11.44
N VAL A 229 12.47 7.30 -11.82
CA VAL A 229 12.83 8.71 -11.78
C VAL A 229 12.93 9.27 -13.21
N LEU A 230 12.22 10.35 -13.47
CA LEU A 230 12.28 11.12 -14.70
C LEU A 230 13.04 12.43 -14.43
N VAL A 231 13.99 12.78 -15.29
CA VAL A 231 14.80 13.98 -15.12
C VAL A 231 14.64 14.86 -16.36
N HIS A 232 14.32 16.14 -16.15
CA HIS A 232 14.23 17.08 -17.25
C HIS A 232 15.60 17.23 -17.93
N LYS A 233 15.63 17.23 -19.27
CA LYS A 233 16.87 17.27 -20.07
C LYS A 233 17.81 18.42 -19.73
N SER A 234 17.28 19.60 -19.37
CA SER A 234 18.11 20.78 -19.07
C SER A 234 18.94 20.62 -17.80
N VAL A 235 18.59 19.71 -16.90
CA VAL A 235 19.32 19.44 -15.66
C VAL A 235 19.97 18.06 -15.64
N ALA A 236 19.70 17.22 -16.65
CA ALA A 236 20.15 15.84 -16.72
C ALA A 236 21.68 15.70 -16.67
N GLU A 237 22.43 16.45 -17.47
CA GLU A 237 23.90 16.41 -17.49
C GLU A 237 24.53 16.76 -16.13
N LYS A 238 23.87 17.65 -15.37
CA LYS A 238 24.35 18.08 -14.05
C LYS A 238 23.92 17.12 -12.94
N PHE A 239 22.73 16.56 -13.03
CA PHE A 239 22.12 15.79 -11.94
C PHE A 239 22.39 14.30 -12.03
N LEU A 240 22.27 13.69 -13.21
CA LEU A 240 22.40 12.24 -13.39
C LEU A 240 23.73 11.66 -12.91
N PRO A 241 24.91 12.30 -13.11
CA PRO A 241 26.16 11.72 -12.62
C PRO A 241 26.14 11.45 -11.12
N THR A 242 25.63 12.39 -10.33
CA THR A 242 25.54 12.24 -8.88
C THR A 242 24.45 11.25 -8.49
N LEU A 243 23.29 11.32 -9.14
CA LEU A 243 22.16 10.42 -8.87
C LEU A 243 22.50 8.96 -9.15
N LEU A 244 23.03 8.65 -10.35
CA LEU A 244 23.39 7.29 -10.75
C LEU A 244 24.47 6.70 -9.83
N THR A 245 25.50 7.50 -9.49
CA THR A 245 26.55 7.07 -8.55
C THR A 245 25.96 6.76 -7.18
N SER A 246 25.02 7.58 -6.68
CA SER A 246 24.42 7.40 -5.36
C SER A 246 23.50 6.18 -5.32
N LEU A 247 22.64 6.00 -6.34
CA LEU A 247 21.74 4.84 -6.44
C LEU A 247 22.52 3.54 -6.57
N HIS A 248 23.54 3.51 -7.46
CA HIS A 248 24.40 2.34 -7.62
C HIS A 248 25.18 2.02 -6.33
N GLY A 249 25.72 3.04 -5.66
CA GLY A 249 26.41 2.91 -4.37
C GLY A 249 25.50 2.37 -3.25
N ALA A 250 24.20 2.61 -3.34
CA ALA A 250 23.18 2.04 -2.46
C ALA A 250 22.69 0.63 -2.87
N GLY A 251 23.28 0.04 -3.92
CA GLY A 251 22.95 -1.30 -4.41
C GLY A 251 21.67 -1.36 -5.25
N VAL A 252 21.22 -0.23 -5.82
CA VAL A 252 20.05 -0.20 -6.70
C VAL A 252 20.45 -0.64 -8.11
N LEU A 253 19.78 -1.66 -8.65
CA LEU A 253 19.88 -2.04 -10.07
C LEU A 253 19.16 -0.99 -10.92
N LEU A 254 19.82 -0.52 -11.99
CA LEU A 254 19.33 0.60 -12.78
C LEU A 254 18.98 0.16 -14.21
N HIS A 255 17.74 0.50 -14.63
CA HIS A 255 17.29 0.43 -16.00
C HIS A 255 17.22 1.85 -16.56
N CYS A 256 18.04 2.13 -17.56
CA CYS A 256 18.19 3.49 -18.07
C CYS A 256 17.65 3.64 -19.49
N ASP A 257 17.08 4.81 -19.80
CA ASP A 257 16.88 5.20 -21.20
C ASP A 257 18.22 5.47 -21.88
N GLU A 258 18.19 5.81 -23.17
CA GLU A 258 19.41 6.04 -23.95
C GLU A 258 20.29 7.17 -23.38
N SER A 259 19.68 8.24 -22.94
CA SER A 259 20.40 9.42 -22.42
C SER A 259 21.06 9.12 -21.07
N ALA A 260 20.35 8.48 -20.15
CA ALA A 260 20.87 8.10 -18.85
C ALA A 260 21.93 7.00 -18.97
N GLU A 261 21.76 6.03 -19.90
CA GLU A 261 22.72 4.96 -20.18
C GLU A 261 24.07 5.52 -20.68
N LEU A 262 24.05 6.55 -21.55
CA LEU A 262 25.27 7.20 -22.01
C LEU A 262 26.07 7.81 -20.85
N ILE A 263 25.37 8.48 -19.91
CA ILE A 263 26.00 9.05 -18.72
C ILE A 263 26.52 7.93 -17.80
N ALA A 264 25.77 6.86 -17.59
CA ALA A 264 26.19 5.71 -16.78
C ALA A 264 27.48 5.06 -17.33
N LYS A 265 27.59 4.91 -18.66
CA LYS A 265 28.80 4.40 -19.34
C LYS A 265 30.02 5.27 -19.08
N LEU A 266 29.88 6.60 -19.11
CA LEU A 266 30.97 7.51 -18.79
C LEU A 266 31.47 7.37 -17.35
N LEU A 267 30.58 6.96 -16.45
CA LEU A 267 30.87 6.72 -15.03
C LEU A 267 31.31 5.29 -14.73
N SER A 268 31.37 4.42 -15.75
CA SER A 268 31.64 2.99 -15.59
C SER A 268 30.64 2.30 -14.64
N ILE A 269 29.39 2.75 -14.62
CA ILE A 269 28.30 2.14 -13.88
C ILE A 269 27.58 1.15 -14.81
N ASP A 270 27.43 -0.11 -14.33
CA ASP A 270 26.70 -1.13 -15.04
C ASP A 270 25.17 -0.88 -14.93
N VAL A 271 24.51 -0.76 -16.06
CA VAL A 271 23.07 -0.53 -16.17
C VAL A 271 22.49 -1.33 -17.33
N THR A 272 21.19 -1.60 -17.29
CA THR A 272 20.49 -2.21 -18.42
C THR A 272 19.65 -1.19 -19.17
N ARG A 273 19.40 -1.42 -20.45
CA ARG A 273 18.48 -0.61 -21.24
C ARG A 273 17.05 -0.83 -20.78
N ALA A 274 16.35 0.24 -20.40
CA ALA A 274 14.94 0.17 -20.05
C ALA A 274 14.06 -0.19 -21.27
N THR A 275 13.13 -1.07 -21.07
CA THR A 275 12.11 -1.50 -22.04
C THR A 275 10.74 -1.01 -21.62
N ALA A 276 9.73 -1.10 -22.48
CA ALA A 276 8.35 -0.77 -22.12
C ALA A 276 7.84 -1.57 -20.91
N GLN A 277 8.30 -2.80 -20.76
CA GLN A 277 7.97 -3.63 -19.61
C GLN A 277 8.59 -3.07 -18.31
N ASN A 278 9.84 -2.61 -18.34
CA ASN A 278 10.49 -2.01 -17.17
C ASN A 278 9.73 -0.78 -16.67
N TRP A 279 9.31 0.12 -17.58
CA TRP A 279 8.59 1.34 -17.21
C TRP A 279 7.26 1.07 -16.48
N GLY A 280 6.56 -0.03 -16.80
CA GLY A 280 5.31 -0.43 -16.16
C GLY A 280 5.47 -1.46 -15.04
N THR A 281 6.66 -1.65 -14.49
CA THR A 281 6.93 -2.67 -13.47
C THR A 281 7.04 -2.06 -12.06
N GLU A 282 6.26 -2.60 -11.12
CA GLU A 282 6.49 -2.43 -9.69
C GLU A 282 7.53 -3.47 -9.24
N TYR A 283 8.77 -3.06 -9.06
CA TYR A 283 9.86 -3.97 -8.66
C TYR A 283 9.74 -4.41 -7.20
N GLY A 284 9.41 -3.47 -6.30
CA GLY A 284 9.31 -3.73 -4.86
C GLY A 284 10.63 -4.13 -4.18
N VAL A 285 11.76 -3.94 -4.86
CA VAL A 285 13.14 -4.22 -4.42
C VAL A 285 14.04 -3.05 -4.80
N LEU A 286 15.36 -3.14 -4.50
CA LEU A 286 16.34 -2.13 -4.91
C LEU A 286 16.61 -2.21 -6.42
N GLU A 287 15.62 -1.81 -7.21
CA GLU A 287 15.64 -1.79 -8.67
C GLU A 287 14.80 -0.58 -9.14
N MET A 288 15.29 0.19 -10.13
CA MET A 288 14.68 1.46 -10.51
C MET A 288 14.96 1.83 -11.96
N ASN A 289 13.97 2.45 -12.61
CA ASN A 289 14.12 3.04 -13.92
C ASN A 289 14.61 4.49 -13.82
N VAL A 290 15.48 4.91 -14.75
CA VAL A 290 15.98 6.28 -14.88
C VAL A 290 15.78 6.74 -16.31
N GLY A 291 15.00 7.81 -16.50
CA GLY A 291 14.71 8.38 -17.81
C GLY A 291 14.93 9.89 -17.88
N VAL A 292 15.23 10.37 -19.09
CA VAL A 292 15.34 11.80 -19.40
C VAL A 292 14.14 12.21 -20.25
N VAL A 293 13.49 13.29 -19.87
CA VAL A 293 12.31 13.82 -20.59
C VAL A 293 12.56 15.24 -21.06
N ASP A 294 11.92 15.60 -22.17
CA ASP A 294 12.11 16.89 -22.82
C ASP A 294 11.38 18.04 -22.11
N SER A 295 10.29 17.74 -21.43
CA SER A 295 9.40 18.74 -20.82
C SER A 295 8.56 18.13 -19.70
N LEU A 296 7.84 18.99 -18.96
CA LEU A 296 6.83 18.59 -17.98
C LEU A 296 5.72 17.76 -18.64
N GLU A 297 5.26 18.14 -19.83
CA GLU A 297 4.25 17.41 -20.58
C GLU A 297 4.71 15.98 -20.90
N SER A 298 5.95 15.83 -21.36
CA SER A 298 6.53 14.51 -21.63
C SER A 298 6.63 13.64 -20.37
N ALA A 299 6.89 14.25 -19.20
CA ALA A 299 6.85 13.52 -17.93
C ALA A 299 5.43 13.08 -17.57
N ILE A 300 4.44 13.95 -17.72
CA ILE A 300 3.03 13.64 -17.46
C ILE A 300 2.53 12.54 -18.41
N ASP A 301 2.86 12.61 -19.71
CA ASP A 301 2.49 11.60 -20.70
C ASP A 301 3.14 10.22 -20.39
N HIS A 302 4.41 10.23 -19.95
CA HIS A 302 5.08 9.01 -19.50
C HIS A 302 4.38 8.40 -18.30
N ILE A 303 4.08 9.20 -17.28
CA ILE A 303 3.37 8.77 -16.06
C ILE A 303 1.96 8.25 -16.39
N ALA A 304 1.23 8.95 -17.27
CA ALA A 304 -0.09 8.52 -17.72
C ALA A 304 -0.05 7.18 -18.49
N THR A 305 1.06 6.89 -19.17
CA THR A 305 1.22 5.67 -19.96
C THR A 305 1.64 4.48 -19.11
N PHE A 306 2.54 4.67 -18.16
CA PHE A 306 3.20 3.59 -17.41
C PHE A 306 2.85 3.55 -15.93
N GLY A 307 2.41 4.67 -15.36
CA GLY A 307 2.01 4.78 -13.96
C GLY A 307 0.66 4.10 -13.68
N THR A 308 0.39 3.92 -12.41
CA THR A 308 -0.83 3.27 -11.91
C THR A 308 -1.73 4.22 -11.11
N GLN A 309 -1.49 5.53 -11.19
CA GLN A 309 -2.23 6.56 -10.44
C GLN A 309 -2.16 6.35 -8.92
N HIS A 310 -1.05 5.78 -8.44
CA HIS A 310 -0.87 5.47 -7.03
C HIS A 310 -0.16 6.60 -6.27
N THR A 311 1.07 6.95 -6.68
CA THR A 311 1.87 7.98 -6.01
C THR A 311 2.85 8.60 -7.01
N GLU A 312 2.69 9.88 -7.24
CA GLU A 312 3.51 10.63 -8.17
C GLU A 312 4.05 11.89 -7.47
N ALA A 313 5.27 12.27 -7.75
CA ALA A 313 5.91 13.43 -7.15
C ALA A 313 6.68 14.25 -8.18
N ILE A 314 6.61 15.56 -8.05
CA ILE A 314 7.47 16.52 -8.78
C ILE A 314 8.39 17.25 -7.80
N VAL A 315 9.67 17.37 -8.17
CA VAL A 315 10.61 18.26 -7.47
C VAL A 315 10.82 19.48 -8.35
N THR A 316 10.31 20.61 -7.94
CA THR A 316 10.34 21.87 -8.70
C THR A 316 10.30 23.08 -7.76
N GLU A 317 10.92 24.20 -8.16
CA GLU A 317 10.75 25.52 -7.53
C GLU A 317 9.74 26.38 -8.32
N ASP A 318 9.27 25.92 -9.47
CA ASP A 318 8.24 26.61 -10.25
C ASP A 318 6.83 26.20 -9.80
N LYS A 319 6.08 27.18 -9.30
CA LYS A 319 4.71 26.98 -8.82
C LYS A 319 3.71 26.60 -9.93
N GLU A 320 3.97 27.02 -11.15
CA GLU A 320 3.10 26.70 -12.29
C GLU A 320 3.31 25.24 -12.69
N SER A 321 4.55 24.77 -12.81
CA SER A 321 4.86 23.35 -13.01
C SER A 321 4.23 22.47 -11.92
N ALA A 322 4.32 22.90 -10.65
CA ALA A 322 3.73 22.16 -9.52
C ALA A 322 2.19 22.09 -9.56
N ARG A 323 1.51 23.09 -10.15
CA ARG A 323 0.03 23.04 -10.29
C ARG A 323 -0.43 22.23 -11.48
N ARG A 324 0.39 22.15 -12.51
CA ARG A 324 0.08 21.41 -13.74
C ARG A 324 0.33 19.92 -13.63
N PHE A 325 1.35 19.55 -12.81
CA PHE A 325 1.66 18.17 -12.49
C PHE A 325 0.59 17.56 -11.59
#